data_d884d0714c706e64303901dbab8c7ee3
#
_entry.id   d884d0714c706e64303901dbab8c7ee3
#
_cell.length_a   1.000
_cell.length_b   1.000
_cell.length_c   1.000
_cell.angle_alpha   90.00
_cell.angle_beta   90.00
_cell.angle_gamma   90.00
#
_symmetry.space_group_name_H-M   'P 1'
#
loop_
_entity.id
_entity.type
_entity.pdbx_description
1 polymer ?
#
loop_
_entity_poly.entity_id
_entity_poly.type
_entity_poly.pdbx_seq_one_letter_code
_entity_poly.pdbx_strand_id
1 'polypeptide(L)'
;MSLAKASLWTAASTLVKIGAGLLVGKLLAVSFGPAGLGLAANFRQLITVLGVLAGAGIFNGVTKYVAQYHDNPQQLRRVVGTSSAMVLGFSTLMALVFVLAAAPISQGLFGNTDYQGLVRLVALVQMGIAWGNLLLALMKGFRDAAGNALSLIVGSLIGVLAYYVSYRLGGYEGALLGLALIPALVVIPAVIMLIKRGVIPLSYLKPSWDN
;
A
#
# COMPACT_ATOMS: atom_id res chain seq x y z
N MET A 1 19.53 -11.91 12.30
CA MET A 1 19.95 -11.93 10.87
C MET A 1 21.12 -10.98 10.70
N SER A 2 22.17 -11.31 9.92
CA SER A 2 23.30 -10.40 9.70
C SER A 2 22.88 -9.15 8.91
N LEU A 3 23.51 -8.01 9.14
CA LEU A 3 23.23 -6.73 8.46
C LEU A 3 23.33 -6.88 6.93
N ALA A 4 24.34 -7.63 6.47
CA ALA A 4 24.55 -7.92 5.04
C ALA A 4 23.35 -8.65 4.41
N LYS A 5 22.78 -9.66 5.09
CA LYS A 5 21.57 -10.36 4.61
C LYS A 5 20.35 -9.43 4.55
N ALA A 6 20.18 -8.54 5.54
CA ALA A 6 19.09 -7.57 5.53
C ALA A 6 19.20 -6.59 4.36
N SER A 7 20.42 -6.10 4.09
CA SER A 7 20.70 -5.20 2.96
C SER A 7 20.44 -5.88 1.61
N LEU A 8 20.84 -7.16 1.45
CA LEU A 8 20.56 -7.92 0.23
C LEU A 8 19.05 -8.08 -0.03
N TRP A 9 18.27 -8.41 1.00
CA TRP A 9 16.81 -8.51 0.86
C TRP A 9 16.18 -7.17 0.47
N THR A 10 16.63 -6.07 1.08
CA THR A 10 16.16 -4.72 0.74
C THR A 10 16.53 -4.36 -0.70
N ALA A 11 17.76 -4.62 -1.13
CA ALA A 11 18.21 -4.37 -2.49
C ALA A 11 17.40 -5.17 -3.51
N ALA A 12 17.20 -6.48 -3.26
CA ALA A 12 16.40 -7.34 -4.14
C ALA A 12 14.96 -6.82 -4.30
N SER A 13 14.29 -6.48 -3.20
CA SER A 13 12.93 -5.95 -3.25
C SER A 13 12.85 -4.60 -3.98
N THR A 14 13.86 -3.75 -3.81
CA THR A 14 13.95 -2.46 -4.50
C THR A 14 14.15 -2.65 -6.01
N LEU A 15 15.03 -3.55 -6.43
CA LEU A 15 15.24 -3.87 -7.85
C LEU A 15 13.96 -4.39 -8.52
N VAL A 16 13.24 -5.29 -7.86
CA VAL A 16 11.95 -5.79 -8.37
C VAL A 16 10.93 -4.66 -8.49
N LYS A 17 10.83 -3.76 -7.50
CA LYS A 17 9.92 -2.58 -7.57
C LYS A 17 10.29 -1.63 -8.70
N ILE A 18 11.58 -1.38 -8.91
CA ILE A 18 12.05 -0.53 -10.02
C ILE A 18 11.71 -1.21 -11.35
N GLY A 19 12.01 -2.50 -11.52
CA GLY A 19 11.68 -3.25 -12.73
C GLY A 19 10.18 -3.26 -13.03
N ALA A 20 9.35 -3.49 -12.01
CA ALA A 20 7.89 -3.41 -12.13
C ALA A 20 7.43 -2.00 -12.53
N GLY A 21 8.01 -0.96 -11.94
CA GLY A 21 7.70 0.43 -12.28
C GLY A 21 8.07 0.80 -13.71
N LEU A 22 9.25 0.35 -14.19
CA LEU A 22 9.70 0.56 -15.58
C LEU A 22 8.80 -0.17 -16.58
N LEU A 23 8.42 -1.42 -16.28
CA LEU A 23 7.53 -2.20 -17.13
C LEU A 23 6.16 -1.54 -17.27
N VAL A 24 5.56 -1.14 -16.17
CA VAL A 24 4.28 -0.43 -16.15
C VAL A 24 4.38 0.93 -16.84
N GLY A 25 5.46 1.68 -16.61
CA GLY A 25 5.72 2.95 -17.28
C GLY A 25 5.86 2.80 -18.80
N LYS A 26 6.57 1.76 -19.25
CA LYS A 26 6.69 1.43 -20.69
C LYS A 26 5.32 1.07 -21.29
N LEU A 27 4.53 0.25 -20.62
CA LEU A 27 3.17 -0.11 -21.08
C LEU A 27 2.29 1.12 -21.23
N LEU A 28 2.29 2.01 -20.23
CA LEU A 28 1.55 3.28 -20.28
C LEU A 28 2.00 4.17 -21.43
N ALA A 29 3.31 4.35 -21.60
CA ALA A 29 3.87 5.19 -22.65
C ALA A 29 3.52 4.69 -24.06
N VAL A 30 3.64 3.39 -24.28
CA VAL A 30 3.35 2.76 -25.59
C VAL A 30 1.86 2.76 -25.88
N SER A 31 1.00 2.54 -24.85
CA SER A 31 -0.45 2.40 -25.07
C SER A 31 -1.18 3.74 -25.13
N PHE A 32 -0.72 4.77 -24.41
CA PHE A 32 -1.47 6.01 -24.20
C PHE A 32 -0.68 7.30 -24.54
N GLY A 33 0.55 7.14 -24.97
CA GLY A 33 1.41 8.25 -25.38
C GLY A 33 1.80 9.22 -24.23
N PRO A 34 2.40 10.39 -24.58
CA PRO A 34 2.90 11.34 -23.58
C PRO A 34 1.81 11.96 -22.70
N ALA A 35 0.65 12.26 -23.27
CA ALA A 35 -0.48 12.85 -22.53
C ALA A 35 -1.04 11.89 -21.49
N GLY A 36 -1.27 10.63 -21.86
CA GLY A 36 -1.74 9.60 -20.94
C GLY A 36 -0.72 9.27 -19.85
N LEU A 37 0.57 9.31 -20.19
CA LEU A 37 1.64 9.11 -19.20
C LEU A 37 1.69 10.27 -18.18
N GLY A 38 1.49 11.51 -18.62
CA GLY A 38 1.44 12.69 -17.74
C GLY A 38 0.30 12.62 -16.72
N LEU A 39 -0.91 12.31 -17.17
CA LEU A 39 -2.08 12.13 -16.28
C LEU A 39 -1.88 10.95 -15.31
N ALA A 40 -1.32 9.84 -15.79
CA ALA A 40 -0.99 8.68 -14.93
C ALA A 40 0.07 9.02 -13.88
N ALA A 41 1.02 9.91 -14.17
CA ALA A 41 2.01 10.39 -13.21
C ALA A 41 1.35 11.22 -12.09
N ASN A 42 0.45 12.15 -12.43
CA ASN A 42 -0.33 12.92 -11.46
C ASN A 42 -1.19 12.00 -10.58
N PHE A 43 -1.86 11.02 -11.19
CA PHE A 43 -2.66 10.04 -10.47
C PHE A 43 -1.82 9.17 -9.52
N ARG A 44 -0.62 8.76 -9.95
CA ARG A 44 0.33 8.03 -9.09
C ARG A 44 0.76 8.87 -7.88
N GLN A 45 0.97 10.17 -8.07
CA GLN A 45 1.27 11.09 -6.97
C GLN A 45 0.11 11.15 -5.98
N LEU A 46 -1.14 11.21 -6.45
CA LEU A 46 -2.33 11.13 -5.60
C LEU A 46 -2.35 9.84 -4.76
N ILE A 47 -2.12 8.67 -5.40
CA ILE A 47 -2.08 7.38 -4.70
C ILE A 47 -1.02 7.39 -3.60
N THR A 48 0.15 7.98 -3.87
CA THR A 48 1.24 8.09 -2.88
C THR A 48 0.82 8.93 -1.68
N VAL A 49 0.22 10.09 -1.91
CA VAL A 49 -0.29 10.98 -0.85
C VAL A 49 -1.38 10.29 -0.05
N LEU A 50 -2.32 9.61 -0.72
CA LEU A 50 -3.37 8.82 -0.06
C LEU A 50 -2.80 7.74 0.84
N GLY A 51 -1.77 7.01 0.38
CA GLY A 51 -1.14 5.96 1.16
C GLY A 51 -0.51 6.47 2.47
N VAL A 52 -0.02 7.72 2.47
CA VAL A 52 0.51 8.37 3.68
C VAL A 52 -0.62 8.85 4.58
N LEU A 53 -1.60 9.57 4.03
CA LEU A 53 -2.72 10.14 4.78
C LEU A 53 -3.61 9.05 5.40
N ALA A 54 -3.90 7.98 4.67
CA ALA A 54 -4.70 6.85 5.15
C ALA A 54 -4.09 6.12 6.36
N GLY A 55 -2.79 6.24 6.54
CA GLY A 55 -2.10 5.74 7.73
C GLY A 55 -1.79 6.81 8.76
N ALA A 56 -2.28 8.05 8.60
CA ALA A 56 -1.97 9.18 9.50
C ALA A 56 -0.47 9.39 9.75
N GLY A 57 0.40 8.95 8.86
CA GLY A 57 1.86 9.05 9.01
C GLY A 57 2.48 8.20 10.14
N ILE A 58 1.69 7.31 10.77
CA ILE A 58 2.12 6.58 11.97
C ILE A 58 3.14 5.46 11.73
N PHE A 59 3.38 5.05 10.49
CA PHE A 59 4.16 3.84 10.18
C PHE A 59 5.58 3.83 10.75
N ASN A 60 6.25 4.99 10.79
CA ASN A 60 7.57 5.11 11.42
C ASN A 60 7.48 4.95 12.93
N GLY A 61 6.45 5.51 13.57
CA GLY A 61 6.14 5.32 14.98
C GLY A 61 5.88 3.85 15.31
N VAL A 62 5.06 3.18 14.51
CA VAL A 62 4.79 1.74 14.65
C VAL A 62 6.09 0.94 14.60
N THR A 63 6.94 1.18 13.61
CA THR A 63 8.24 0.50 13.50
C THR A 63 9.09 0.70 14.75
N LYS A 64 9.15 1.94 15.26
CA LYS A 64 9.92 2.27 16.48
C LYS A 64 9.37 1.57 17.71
N TYR A 65 8.07 1.70 17.97
CA TYR A 65 7.47 1.15 19.19
C TYR A 65 7.39 -0.38 19.19
N VAL A 66 7.18 -1.01 18.03
CA VAL A 66 7.28 -2.46 17.89
C VAL A 66 8.69 -2.94 18.21
N ALA A 67 9.72 -2.24 17.72
CA ALA A 67 11.11 -2.58 18.04
C ALA A 67 11.43 -2.37 19.53
N GLN A 68 10.80 -1.39 20.18
CA GLN A 68 11.00 -1.10 21.60
C GLN A 68 10.30 -2.10 22.53
N TYR A 69 9.10 -2.57 22.15
CA TYR A 69 8.25 -3.40 23.01
C TYR A 69 8.14 -4.86 22.55
N HIS A 70 9.03 -5.33 21.65
CA HIS A 70 8.96 -6.68 21.10
C HIS A 70 9.02 -7.80 22.15
N ASP A 71 9.71 -7.57 23.30
CA ASP A 71 9.80 -8.51 24.41
C ASP A 71 8.70 -8.35 25.47
N ASN A 72 7.78 -7.38 25.29
CA ASN A 72 6.67 -7.14 26.20
C ASN A 72 5.31 -7.35 25.48
N PRO A 73 4.70 -8.54 25.59
CA PRO A 73 3.47 -8.88 24.86
C PRO A 73 2.30 -7.94 25.13
N GLN A 74 2.18 -7.39 26.35
CA GLN A 74 1.10 -6.51 26.73
C GLN A 74 1.23 -5.15 26.03
N GLN A 75 2.41 -4.55 26.08
CA GLN A 75 2.69 -3.27 25.41
C GLN A 75 2.64 -3.42 23.88
N LEU A 76 3.19 -4.52 23.36
CA LEU A 76 3.15 -4.82 21.95
C LEU A 76 1.70 -4.92 21.42
N ARG A 77 0.83 -5.67 22.14
CA ARG A 77 -0.58 -5.78 21.79
C ARG A 77 -1.26 -4.41 21.77
N ARG A 78 -0.97 -3.55 22.76
CA ARG A 78 -1.51 -2.18 22.82
C ARG A 78 -1.07 -1.36 21.61
N VAL A 79 0.24 -1.34 21.30
CA VAL A 79 0.80 -0.61 20.15
C VAL A 79 0.16 -1.08 18.83
N VAL A 80 0.09 -2.39 18.61
CA VAL A 80 -0.47 -2.96 17.38
C VAL A 80 -1.97 -2.68 17.29
N GLY A 81 -2.73 -2.88 18.37
CA GLY A 81 -4.18 -2.65 18.41
C GLY A 81 -4.54 -1.17 18.16
N THR A 82 -3.86 -0.24 18.84
CA THR A 82 -4.07 1.20 18.63
C THR A 82 -3.68 1.62 17.20
N SER A 83 -2.56 1.13 16.69
CA SER A 83 -2.15 1.43 15.30
C SER A 83 -3.15 0.88 14.28
N SER A 84 -3.70 -0.31 14.51
CA SER A 84 -4.76 -0.89 13.67
C SER A 84 -6.04 -0.06 13.70
N ALA A 85 -6.44 0.42 14.89
CA ALA A 85 -7.60 1.31 15.04
C ALA A 85 -7.39 2.64 14.31
N MET A 86 -6.21 3.24 14.45
CA MET A 86 -5.87 4.48 13.73
C MET A 86 -5.90 4.28 12.21
N VAL A 87 -5.26 3.22 11.68
CA VAL A 87 -5.27 2.92 10.24
C VAL A 87 -6.69 2.68 9.76
N LEU A 88 -7.50 1.93 10.48
CA LEU A 88 -8.90 1.71 10.12
C LEU A 88 -9.69 3.03 10.10
N GLY A 89 -9.58 3.83 11.15
CA GLY A 89 -10.29 5.10 11.26
C GLY A 89 -9.91 6.09 10.16
N PHE A 90 -8.60 6.34 9.98
CA PHE A 90 -8.12 7.28 8.96
C PHE A 90 -8.35 6.78 7.53
N SER A 91 -8.16 5.49 7.24
CA SER A 91 -8.42 4.96 5.91
C SER A 91 -9.91 4.98 5.57
N THR A 92 -10.79 4.74 6.55
CA THR A 92 -12.25 4.86 6.37
C THR A 92 -12.66 6.32 6.16
N LEU A 93 -12.11 7.24 6.95
CA LEU A 93 -12.37 8.68 6.78
C LEU A 93 -11.93 9.15 5.38
N MET A 94 -10.72 8.77 4.94
CA MET A 94 -10.24 9.10 3.60
C MET A 94 -11.11 8.47 2.51
N ALA A 95 -11.52 7.21 2.68
CA ALA A 95 -12.43 6.57 1.73
C ALA A 95 -13.75 7.34 1.61
N LEU A 96 -14.34 7.75 2.73
CA LEU A 96 -15.57 8.54 2.75
C LEU A 96 -15.39 9.89 2.03
N VAL A 97 -14.31 10.62 2.37
CA VAL A 97 -14.00 11.91 1.72
C VAL A 97 -13.86 11.74 0.20
N PHE A 98 -13.12 10.73 -0.25
CA PHE A 98 -12.91 10.50 -1.68
C PHE A 98 -14.16 10.01 -2.42
N VAL A 99 -15.02 9.25 -1.77
CA VAL A 99 -16.32 8.84 -2.35
C VAL A 99 -17.24 10.05 -2.51
N LEU A 100 -17.33 10.90 -1.48
CA LEU A 100 -18.19 12.10 -1.49
C LEU A 100 -17.64 13.18 -2.41
N ALA A 101 -16.34 13.38 -2.45
CA ALA A 101 -15.66 14.37 -3.28
C ALA A 101 -15.18 13.81 -4.64
N ALA A 102 -15.70 12.68 -5.10
CA ALA A 102 -15.22 12.01 -6.32
C ALA A 102 -15.33 12.91 -7.57
N ALA A 103 -16.42 13.67 -7.72
CA ALA A 103 -16.61 14.56 -8.85
C ALA A 103 -15.62 15.73 -8.86
N PRO A 104 -15.46 16.54 -7.79
CA PRO A 104 -14.46 17.62 -7.79
C PRO A 104 -13.01 17.09 -7.87
N ILE A 105 -12.70 15.92 -7.30
CA ILE A 105 -11.38 15.31 -7.44
C ILE A 105 -11.12 14.90 -8.90
N SER A 106 -12.11 14.27 -9.57
CA SER A 106 -12.02 13.93 -10.98
C SER A 106 -11.81 15.16 -11.84
N GLN A 107 -12.59 16.21 -11.62
CA GLN A 107 -12.46 17.49 -12.33
C GLN A 107 -11.07 18.11 -12.14
N GLY A 108 -10.54 18.11 -10.94
CA GLY A 108 -9.22 18.70 -10.64
C GLY A 108 -8.05 17.91 -11.22
N LEU A 109 -8.16 16.57 -11.31
CA LEU A 109 -7.08 15.70 -11.80
C LEU A 109 -7.11 15.50 -13.31
N PHE A 110 -8.29 15.36 -13.88
CA PHE A 110 -8.48 14.96 -15.28
C PHE A 110 -9.15 16.03 -16.15
N GLY A 111 -9.59 17.13 -15.55
CA GLY A 111 -10.28 18.23 -16.25
C GLY A 111 -11.75 17.92 -16.59
N ASN A 112 -12.27 16.75 -16.21
CA ASN A 112 -13.65 16.33 -16.40
C ASN A 112 -14.13 15.43 -15.26
N THR A 113 -15.42 15.09 -15.26
CA THR A 113 -16.04 14.22 -14.23
C THR A 113 -16.17 12.76 -14.64
N ASP A 114 -15.66 12.36 -15.79
CA ASP A 114 -15.83 11.01 -16.34
C ASP A 114 -15.16 9.94 -15.45
N TYR A 115 -14.04 10.32 -14.79
CA TYR A 115 -13.26 9.44 -13.92
C TYR A 115 -13.75 9.37 -12.47
N GLN A 116 -14.92 9.92 -12.13
CA GLN A 116 -15.45 9.86 -10.75
C GLN A 116 -15.66 8.43 -10.25
N GLY A 117 -16.02 7.50 -11.14
CA GLY A 117 -16.11 6.07 -10.83
C GLY A 117 -14.76 5.48 -10.41
N LEU A 118 -13.71 5.81 -11.15
CA LEU A 118 -12.33 5.43 -10.81
C LEU A 118 -11.91 5.99 -9.45
N VAL A 119 -12.20 7.27 -9.16
CA VAL A 119 -11.86 7.90 -7.87
C VAL A 119 -12.55 7.17 -6.71
N ARG A 120 -13.84 6.77 -6.87
CA ARG A 120 -14.55 5.98 -5.85
C ARG A 120 -13.94 4.59 -5.64
N LEU A 121 -13.52 3.91 -6.71
CA LEU A 121 -12.83 2.63 -6.60
C LEU A 121 -11.49 2.77 -5.88
N VAL A 122 -10.72 3.79 -6.20
CA VAL A 122 -9.44 4.07 -5.54
C VAL A 122 -9.62 4.42 -4.07
N ALA A 123 -10.74 5.04 -3.69
CA ALA A 123 -11.10 5.27 -2.30
C ALA A 123 -11.20 3.97 -1.47
N LEU A 124 -11.63 2.87 -2.08
CA LEU A 124 -11.65 1.56 -1.43
C LEU A 124 -10.27 0.87 -1.48
N VAL A 125 -9.60 0.94 -2.63
CA VAL A 125 -8.28 0.31 -2.85
C VAL A 125 -7.22 0.88 -1.91
N GLN A 126 -7.29 2.19 -1.57
CA GLN A 126 -6.34 2.83 -0.66
C GLN A 126 -6.36 2.22 0.76
N MET A 127 -7.46 1.60 1.20
CA MET A 127 -7.49 0.86 2.47
C MET A 127 -6.49 -0.30 2.44
N GLY A 128 -6.41 -1.03 1.32
CA GLY A 128 -5.40 -2.08 1.13
C GLY A 128 -3.97 -1.53 1.20
N ILE A 129 -3.72 -0.33 0.66
CA ILE A 129 -2.41 0.34 0.75
C ILE A 129 -2.07 0.65 2.21
N ALA A 130 -3.01 1.22 2.97
CA ALA A 130 -2.82 1.59 4.36
C ALA A 130 -2.52 0.36 5.24
N TRP A 131 -3.31 -0.70 5.11
CA TRP A 131 -3.08 -1.96 5.81
C TRP A 131 -1.78 -2.64 5.39
N GLY A 132 -1.46 -2.66 4.10
CA GLY A 132 -0.18 -3.16 3.60
C GLY A 132 1.01 -2.45 4.24
N ASN A 133 0.97 -1.12 4.30
CA ASN A 133 2.01 -0.30 4.94
C ASN A 133 2.12 -0.57 6.46
N LEU A 134 0.99 -0.77 7.16
CA LEU A 134 1.00 -1.15 8.57
C LEU A 134 1.72 -2.50 8.78
N LEU A 135 1.35 -3.52 8.00
CA LEU A 135 1.97 -4.85 8.11
C LEU A 135 3.48 -4.82 7.79
N LEU A 136 3.88 -4.05 6.78
CA LEU A 136 5.30 -3.84 6.46
C LEU A 136 6.03 -3.09 7.59
N ALA A 137 5.38 -2.12 8.24
CA ALA A 137 5.95 -1.41 9.40
C ALA A 137 6.14 -2.34 10.60
N LEU A 138 5.19 -3.25 10.85
CA LEU A 138 5.31 -4.29 11.87
C LEU A 138 6.53 -5.19 11.58
N MET A 139 6.67 -5.71 10.37
CA MET A 139 7.80 -6.56 9.99
C MET A 139 9.14 -5.83 10.16
N LYS A 140 9.20 -4.54 9.81
CA LYS A 140 10.41 -3.70 10.04
C LYS A 140 10.72 -3.58 11.53
N GLY A 141 9.70 -3.36 12.37
CA GLY A 141 9.87 -3.27 13.82
C GLY A 141 10.44 -4.55 14.43
N PHE A 142 9.98 -5.71 13.95
CA PHE A 142 10.52 -7.03 14.33
C PHE A 142 11.85 -7.39 13.64
N ARG A 143 12.44 -6.49 12.86
CA ARG A 143 13.66 -6.73 12.08
C ARG A 143 13.55 -7.92 11.12
N ASP A 144 12.33 -8.24 10.65
CA ASP A 144 12.08 -9.28 9.64
C ASP A 144 12.24 -8.70 8.23
N ALA A 145 13.50 -8.41 7.86
CA ALA A 145 13.81 -7.87 6.55
C ALA A 145 13.45 -8.83 5.41
N ALA A 146 13.54 -10.14 5.63
CA ALA A 146 13.18 -11.13 4.62
C ALA A 146 11.67 -11.20 4.39
N GLY A 147 10.85 -11.20 5.45
CA GLY A 147 9.39 -11.16 5.34
C GLY A 147 8.91 -9.87 4.66
N ASN A 148 9.49 -8.74 5.05
CA ASN A 148 9.22 -7.45 4.43
C ASN A 148 9.55 -7.45 2.92
N ALA A 149 10.75 -7.91 2.55
CA ALA A 149 11.20 -7.96 1.16
C ALA A 149 10.37 -8.93 0.32
N LEU A 150 10.08 -10.13 0.81
CA LEU A 150 9.23 -11.10 0.12
C LEU A 150 7.82 -10.57 -0.10
N SER A 151 7.24 -9.89 0.90
CA SER A 151 5.93 -9.25 0.76
C SER A 151 5.93 -8.20 -0.35
N LEU A 152 6.98 -7.40 -0.44
CA LEU A 152 7.15 -6.40 -1.49
C LEU A 152 7.37 -7.03 -2.87
N ILE A 153 8.21 -8.07 -2.97
CA ILE A 153 8.49 -8.76 -4.24
C ILE A 153 7.22 -9.42 -4.76
N VAL A 154 6.61 -10.30 -3.97
CA VAL A 154 5.40 -11.03 -4.37
C VAL A 154 4.24 -10.08 -4.63
N GLY A 155 4.05 -9.07 -3.77
CA GLY A 155 3.02 -8.04 -3.94
C GLY A 155 3.22 -7.22 -5.23
N SER A 156 4.45 -6.87 -5.57
CA SER A 156 4.75 -6.17 -6.83
C SER A 156 4.45 -7.02 -8.05
N LEU A 157 4.78 -8.32 -8.03
CA LEU A 157 4.50 -9.24 -9.14
C LEU A 157 2.99 -9.44 -9.34
N ILE A 158 2.25 -9.70 -8.25
CA ILE A 158 0.78 -9.80 -8.29
C ILE A 158 0.18 -8.46 -8.76
N GLY A 159 0.71 -7.34 -8.27
CA GLY A 159 0.27 -6.02 -8.65
C GLY A 159 0.47 -5.70 -10.13
N VAL A 160 1.59 -6.09 -10.74
CA VAL A 160 1.83 -5.94 -12.19
C VAL A 160 0.87 -6.80 -13.00
N LEU A 161 0.59 -8.03 -12.54
CA LEU A 161 -0.42 -8.88 -13.17
C LEU A 161 -1.82 -8.24 -13.09
N ALA A 162 -2.21 -7.76 -11.92
CA ALA A 162 -3.48 -7.05 -11.74
C ALA A 162 -3.56 -5.78 -12.61
N TYR A 163 -2.46 -5.02 -12.70
CA TYR A 163 -2.35 -3.89 -13.62
C TYR A 163 -2.64 -4.30 -15.06
N TYR A 164 -1.97 -5.35 -15.55
CA TYR A 164 -2.15 -5.83 -16.92
C TYR A 164 -3.59 -6.28 -17.20
N VAL A 165 -4.19 -7.04 -16.28
CA VAL A 165 -5.57 -7.49 -16.40
C VAL A 165 -6.54 -6.30 -16.40
N SER A 166 -6.39 -5.36 -15.45
CA SER A 166 -7.22 -4.17 -15.37
C SER A 166 -7.11 -3.30 -16.63
N TYR A 167 -5.88 -3.11 -17.15
CA TYR A 167 -5.63 -2.43 -18.42
C TYR A 167 -6.34 -3.11 -19.60
N ARG A 168 -6.26 -4.44 -19.69
CA ARG A 168 -6.90 -5.19 -20.79
C ARG A 168 -8.42 -5.12 -20.75
N LEU A 169 -9.01 -5.05 -19.56
CA LEU A 169 -10.47 -5.01 -19.36
C LEU A 169 -11.06 -3.61 -19.45
N GLY A 170 -10.35 -2.61 -18.91
CA GLY A 170 -10.87 -1.24 -18.76
C GLY A 170 -10.08 -0.16 -19.50
N GLY A 171 -9.19 -0.53 -20.44
CA GLY A 171 -8.41 0.45 -21.20
C GLY A 171 -7.62 1.39 -20.29
N TYR A 172 -7.75 2.72 -20.52
CA TYR A 172 -7.02 3.72 -19.74
C TYR A 172 -7.48 3.80 -18.28
N GLU A 173 -8.78 3.75 -18.01
CA GLU A 173 -9.30 3.73 -16.63
C GLU A 173 -8.81 2.49 -15.87
N GLY A 174 -8.84 1.34 -16.54
CA GLY A 174 -8.31 0.10 -15.99
C GLY A 174 -6.81 0.18 -15.70
N ALA A 175 -6.04 0.85 -16.55
CA ALA A 175 -4.61 1.09 -16.31
C ALA A 175 -4.40 1.98 -15.07
N LEU A 176 -5.17 3.05 -14.91
CA LEU A 176 -5.12 3.91 -13.73
C LEU A 176 -5.52 3.14 -12.46
N LEU A 177 -6.60 2.35 -12.48
CA LEU A 177 -6.97 1.48 -11.37
C LEU A 177 -5.85 0.50 -11.03
N GLY A 178 -5.24 -0.10 -12.03
CA GLY A 178 -4.10 -1.00 -11.88
C GLY A 178 -2.91 -0.36 -11.17
N LEU A 179 -2.64 0.94 -11.42
CA LEU A 179 -1.61 1.67 -10.68
C LEU A 179 -1.88 1.73 -9.17
N ALA A 180 -3.14 1.85 -8.76
CA ALA A 180 -3.52 1.81 -7.34
C ALA A 180 -3.47 0.39 -6.76
N LEU A 181 -3.78 -0.62 -7.56
CA LEU A 181 -3.75 -2.03 -7.14
C LEU A 181 -2.33 -2.52 -6.83
N ILE A 182 -1.30 -2.03 -7.53
CA ILE A 182 0.10 -2.47 -7.29
C ILE A 182 0.49 -2.33 -5.82
N PRO A 183 0.43 -1.16 -5.18
CA PRO A 183 0.75 -1.03 -3.76
C PRO A 183 -0.30 -1.65 -2.83
N ALA A 184 -1.57 -1.72 -3.21
CA ALA A 184 -2.63 -2.27 -2.39
C ALA A 184 -2.53 -3.78 -2.21
N LEU A 185 -2.18 -4.49 -3.28
CA LEU A 185 -2.09 -5.96 -3.26
C LEU A 185 -0.90 -6.49 -2.45
N VAL A 186 0.03 -5.64 -2.03
CA VAL A 186 1.09 -5.99 -1.08
C VAL A 186 0.52 -6.48 0.26
N VAL A 187 -0.68 -6.07 0.63
CA VAL A 187 -1.35 -6.53 1.86
C VAL A 187 -1.50 -8.06 1.89
N ILE A 188 -1.78 -8.69 0.76
CA ILE A 188 -2.01 -10.14 0.66
C ILE A 188 -0.76 -10.93 1.09
N PRO A 189 0.40 -10.79 0.40
CA PRO A 189 1.61 -11.49 0.83
C PRO A 189 2.11 -11.03 2.20
N ALA A 190 1.85 -9.78 2.60
CA ALA A 190 2.23 -9.30 3.92
C ALA A 190 1.49 -10.03 5.04
N VAL A 191 0.18 -10.25 4.91
CA VAL A 191 -0.60 -11.08 5.86
C VAL A 191 -0.08 -12.51 5.87
N ILE A 192 0.13 -13.12 4.70
CA ILE A 192 0.63 -14.50 4.58
C ILE A 192 2.00 -14.64 5.25
N MET A 193 2.91 -13.71 5.04
CA MET A 193 4.25 -13.74 5.64
C MET A 193 4.20 -13.54 7.15
N LEU A 194 3.34 -12.64 7.63
CA LEU A 194 3.15 -12.40 9.06
C LEU A 194 2.66 -13.67 9.79
N ILE A 195 1.69 -14.38 9.18
CA ILE A 195 1.16 -15.64 9.72
C ILE A 195 2.22 -16.75 9.67
N LYS A 196 2.83 -16.98 8.50
CA LYS A 196 3.80 -18.07 8.29
C LYS A 196 5.03 -17.94 9.18
N ARG A 197 5.44 -16.71 9.49
CA ARG A 197 6.62 -16.45 10.33
C ARG A 197 6.29 -16.34 11.81
N GLY A 198 5.00 -16.37 12.18
CA GLY A 198 4.57 -16.26 13.57
C GLY A 198 5.05 -14.98 14.26
N VAL A 199 5.22 -13.89 13.51
CA VAL A 199 5.79 -12.63 14.01
C VAL A 199 4.92 -12.06 15.12
N ILE A 200 3.60 -12.05 14.91
CA ILE A 200 2.59 -11.70 15.92
C ILE A 200 1.32 -12.54 15.74
N PRO A 201 0.56 -12.80 16.82
CA PRO A 201 -0.79 -13.36 16.71
C PRO A 201 -1.72 -12.39 15.98
N LEU A 202 -2.55 -12.91 15.06
CA LEU A 202 -3.54 -12.08 14.33
C LEU A 202 -4.52 -11.36 15.27
N SER A 203 -4.73 -11.91 16.47
CA SER A 203 -5.57 -11.27 17.49
C SER A 203 -5.08 -9.89 17.92
N TYR A 204 -3.78 -9.57 17.75
CA TYR A 204 -3.21 -8.27 18.07
C TYR A 204 -3.60 -7.20 17.05
N LEU A 205 -3.94 -7.60 15.81
CA LEU A 205 -4.41 -6.69 14.76
C LEU A 205 -5.86 -6.22 14.96
N LYS A 206 -6.59 -6.80 15.93
CA LYS A 206 -7.93 -6.31 16.25
C LYS A 206 -7.84 -4.87 16.76
N PRO A 207 -8.57 -3.94 16.14
CA PRO A 207 -8.57 -2.54 16.56
C PRO A 207 -8.95 -2.43 18.04
N SER A 208 -8.16 -1.73 18.83
CA SER A 208 -8.46 -1.46 20.24
C SER A 208 -8.04 -0.03 20.58
N TRP A 209 -8.89 0.64 21.37
CA TRP A 209 -8.67 2.00 21.87
C TRP A 209 -8.35 1.98 23.36
N ASP A 210 -7.87 0.86 23.90
CA ASP A 210 -7.57 0.72 25.32
C ASP A 210 -6.45 1.70 25.72
N ASN A 211 -6.81 2.66 26.55
CA ASN A 211 -5.93 3.66 27.17
C ASN A 211 -5.02 3.05 28.24
#